data_949a32f4924960212f586fbb0d8389e3
#
_entry.id   949a32f4924960212f586fbb0d8389e3
#
_cell.length_a   1.000
_cell.length_b   1.000
_cell.length_c   1.000
_cell.angle_alpha   90.00
_cell.angle_beta   90.00
_cell.angle_gamma   90.00
#
_symmetry.space_group_name_H-M   'P 1'
#
loop_
_entity.id
_entity.type
_entity.pdbx_description
1 polymer ?
#
loop_
_entity_poly.entity_id
_entity_poly.type
_entity_poly.pdbx_seq_one_letter_code
_entity_poly.pdbx_strand_id
1 'polypeptide(L)'
;MAAAEAFTLIDGDRVVALRASIDGETVRIAPDALRDATGWELKPEGLCRGDVCVPVHDRASLLGDRGIDLAAFARAKDRPLALDVAERAAALGTSAAERSARLATLEAPDFTLPDLHGRMHTLSAHRGKKALLIVYASW
;
A
#
# COMPACT_ATOMS: atom_id res chain seq x y z
N MET A 1 -26.14 -12.20 -5.72
CA MET A 1 -25.45 -11.28 -4.77
C MET A 1 -24.12 -11.91 -4.40
N ALA A 2 -23.00 -11.27 -4.75
CA ALA A 2 -21.68 -11.78 -4.33
C ALA A 2 -21.58 -11.63 -2.81
N ALA A 3 -21.40 -12.75 -2.11
CA ALA A 3 -21.15 -12.74 -0.66
C ALA A 3 -19.75 -12.18 -0.40
N ALA A 4 -19.54 -11.52 0.74
CA ALA A 4 -18.22 -11.09 1.13
C ALA A 4 -17.34 -12.32 1.44
N GLU A 5 -16.19 -12.41 0.81
CA GLU A 5 -15.23 -13.51 0.93
C GLU A 5 -13.98 -13.08 1.70
N ALA A 6 -13.22 -14.06 2.19
CA ALA A 6 -11.92 -13.78 2.81
C ALA A 6 -10.97 -13.22 1.75
N PHE A 7 -10.31 -12.13 2.09
CA PHE A 7 -9.42 -11.39 1.19
C PHE A 7 -8.20 -10.88 1.97
N THR A 8 -7.04 -10.88 1.33
CA THR A 8 -5.79 -10.39 1.92
C THR A 8 -5.43 -9.05 1.31
N LEU A 9 -5.29 -8.03 2.14
CA LEU A 9 -4.78 -6.72 1.73
C LEU A 9 -3.40 -6.49 2.32
N ILE A 10 -2.43 -6.20 1.45
CA ILE A 10 -1.07 -5.82 1.83
C ILE A 10 -0.94 -4.30 1.67
N ASP A 11 -0.64 -3.60 2.76
CA ASP A 11 -0.41 -2.16 2.77
C ASP A 11 0.98 -1.86 3.33
N GLY A 12 1.95 -1.68 2.43
CA GLY A 12 3.36 -1.62 2.79
C GLY A 12 3.81 -2.94 3.44
N ASP A 13 4.27 -2.87 4.68
CA ASP A 13 4.72 -4.04 5.46
C ASP A 13 3.59 -4.72 6.24
N ARG A 14 2.36 -4.19 6.17
CA ARG A 14 1.21 -4.74 6.88
C ARG A 14 0.43 -5.70 5.99
N VAL A 15 0.18 -6.89 6.49
CA VAL A 15 -0.70 -7.89 5.88
C VAL A 15 -1.96 -7.98 6.72
N VAL A 16 -3.11 -7.67 6.11
CA VAL A 16 -4.40 -7.63 6.79
C VAL A 16 -5.37 -8.60 6.11
N ALA A 17 -5.90 -9.55 6.87
CA ALA A 17 -7.01 -10.37 6.44
C ALA A 17 -8.33 -9.62 6.71
N LEU A 18 -9.16 -9.50 5.69
CA LEU A 18 -10.47 -8.82 5.77
C LEU A 18 -11.50 -9.55 4.91
N ARG A 19 -12.71 -9.02 4.85
CA ARG A 19 -13.74 -9.52 3.92
C ARG A 19 -13.97 -8.52 2.81
N ALA A 20 -14.02 -9.01 1.57
CA ALA A 20 -14.30 -8.20 0.38
C ALA A 20 -15.41 -8.81 -0.46
N SER A 21 -16.17 -7.97 -1.14
CA SER A 21 -17.10 -8.39 -2.19
C SER A 21 -16.37 -8.34 -3.53
N ILE A 22 -16.35 -9.46 -4.23
CA ILE A 22 -15.68 -9.61 -5.53
C ILE A 22 -16.74 -9.76 -6.62
N ASP A 23 -16.61 -8.97 -7.69
CA ASP A 23 -17.49 -9.00 -8.84
C ASP A 23 -16.65 -8.79 -10.11
N GLY A 24 -16.32 -9.89 -10.79
CA GLY A 24 -15.32 -9.88 -11.85
C GLY A 24 -13.96 -9.43 -11.32
N GLU A 25 -13.42 -8.37 -11.87
CA GLU A 25 -12.16 -7.76 -11.42
C GLU A 25 -12.36 -6.65 -10.37
N THR A 26 -13.61 -6.37 -9.99
CA THR A 26 -13.93 -5.32 -9.02
C THR A 26 -13.93 -5.89 -7.61
N VAL A 27 -13.10 -5.34 -6.75
CA VAL A 27 -13.02 -5.70 -5.33
C VAL A 27 -13.50 -4.52 -4.49
N ARG A 28 -14.50 -4.78 -3.63
CA ARG A 28 -15.09 -3.78 -2.74
C ARG A 28 -14.91 -4.19 -1.28
N ILE A 29 -14.47 -3.25 -0.47
CA ILE A 29 -14.18 -3.43 0.95
C ILE A 29 -15.11 -2.54 1.76
N ALA A 30 -15.67 -3.05 2.85
CA ALA A 30 -16.48 -2.24 3.76
C ALA A 30 -15.67 -1.04 4.30
N PRO A 31 -16.28 0.15 4.44
CA PRO A 31 -15.56 1.36 4.85
C PRO A 31 -14.79 1.23 6.16
N ASP A 32 -15.35 0.54 7.15
CA ASP A 32 -14.72 0.26 8.43
C ASP A 32 -13.52 -0.68 8.29
N ALA A 33 -13.63 -1.74 7.48
CA ALA A 33 -12.54 -2.66 7.22
C ALA A 33 -11.38 -1.97 6.46
N LEU A 34 -11.69 -1.09 5.51
CA LEU A 34 -10.67 -0.29 4.82
C LEU A 34 -9.95 0.66 5.79
N ARG A 35 -10.71 1.33 6.66
CA ARG A 35 -10.13 2.21 7.69
C ARG A 35 -9.20 1.42 8.61
N ASP A 36 -9.63 0.28 9.11
CA ASP A 36 -8.85 -0.54 10.03
C ASP A 36 -7.59 -1.11 9.37
N ALA A 37 -7.66 -1.42 8.07
CA ALA A 37 -6.52 -1.93 7.29
C ALA A 37 -5.51 -0.83 6.92
N THR A 38 -5.98 0.34 6.48
CA THR A 38 -5.13 1.38 5.87
C THR A 38 -5.02 2.66 6.70
N GLY A 39 -5.89 2.85 7.69
CA GLY A 39 -6.04 4.09 8.45
C GLY A 39 -6.81 5.19 7.71
N TRP A 40 -7.26 4.94 6.46
CA TRP A 40 -8.02 5.91 5.68
C TRP A 40 -9.52 5.70 5.83
N GLU A 41 -10.24 6.77 6.10
CA GLU A 41 -11.68 6.82 6.28
C GLU A 41 -12.33 7.74 5.25
N LEU A 42 -13.44 7.32 4.67
CA LEU A 42 -14.22 8.17 3.77
C LEU A 42 -15.15 9.08 4.59
N LYS A 43 -14.85 10.38 4.61
CA LYS A 43 -15.62 11.45 5.26
C LYS A 43 -16.29 12.35 4.21
N PRO A 44 -17.18 13.29 4.64
CA PRO A 44 -17.75 14.28 3.72
C PRO A 44 -16.70 15.06 2.94
N GLU A 45 -15.57 15.39 3.55
CA GLU A 45 -14.46 16.14 2.97
C GLU A 45 -13.61 15.34 1.98
N GLY A 46 -13.66 14.01 2.06
CA GLY A 46 -12.86 13.12 1.22
C GLY A 46 -12.33 11.90 1.97
N LEU A 47 -11.23 11.35 1.49
CA LEU A 47 -10.48 10.30 2.19
C LEU A 47 -9.54 10.95 3.20
N CYS A 48 -9.76 10.68 4.49
CA CYS A 48 -9.03 11.28 5.60
C CYS A 48 -8.23 10.24 6.39
N ARG A 49 -7.04 10.63 6.85
CA ARG A 49 -6.23 9.88 7.82
C ARG A 49 -5.62 10.87 8.82
N GLY A 50 -6.08 10.83 10.07
CA GLY A 50 -5.76 11.88 11.03
C GLY A 50 -6.24 13.24 10.54
N ASP A 51 -5.34 14.22 10.53
CA ASP A 51 -5.60 15.59 10.09
C ASP A 51 -5.44 15.80 8.57
N VAL A 52 -5.03 14.76 7.85
CA VAL A 52 -4.82 14.83 6.39
C VAL A 52 -6.05 14.30 5.67
N CYS A 53 -6.67 15.16 4.84
CA CYS A 53 -7.78 14.78 3.96
C CYS A 53 -7.42 15.02 2.49
N VAL A 54 -7.76 14.06 1.65
CA VAL A 54 -7.63 14.15 0.19
C VAL A 54 -9.03 14.23 -0.40
N PRO A 55 -9.36 15.32 -1.11
CA PRO A 55 -10.67 15.45 -1.76
C PRO A 55 -10.91 14.31 -2.74
N VAL A 56 -12.14 13.80 -2.76
CA VAL A 56 -12.58 12.78 -3.72
C VAL A 56 -13.60 13.43 -4.65
N HIS A 57 -13.22 13.61 -5.91
CA HIS A 57 -14.07 14.27 -6.90
C HIS A 57 -15.19 13.35 -7.41
N ASP A 58 -14.91 12.07 -7.56
CA ASP A 58 -15.88 11.05 -8.00
C ASP A 58 -16.16 10.06 -6.85
N ARG A 59 -17.07 10.46 -5.98
CA ARG A 59 -17.50 9.61 -4.87
C ARG A 59 -18.34 8.42 -5.31
N ALA A 60 -19.04 8.54 -6.43
CA ALA A 60 -19.91 7.49 -6.94
C ALA A 60 -19.11 6.29 -7.47
N SER A 61 -17.93 6.54 -8.06
CA SER A 61 -17.01 5.46 -8.46
C SER A 61 -16.29 4.84 -7.26
N LEU A 62 -16.07 5.62 -6.19
CA LEU A 62 -15.37 5.16 -5.00
C LEU A 62 -16.27 4.32 -4.09
N LEU A 63 -17.49 4.80 -3.81
CA LEU A 63 -18.40 4.18 -2.84
C LEU A 63 -19.65 3.67 -3.56
N GLY A 64 -19.84 2.36 -3.58
CA GLY A 64 -21.05 1.69 -4.04
C GLY A 64 -21.77 0.97 -2.90
N ASP A 65 -22.87 0.29 -3.24
CA ASP A 65 -23.73 -0.41 -2.27
C ASP A 65 -22.99 -1.49 -1.46
N ARG A 66 -21.92 -2.05 -2.00
CA ARG A 66 -21.13 -3.12 -1.38
C ARG A 66 -19.82 -2.63 -0.75
N GLY A 67 -19.63 -1.32 -0.63
CA GLY A 67 -18.46 -0.71 -0.01
C GLY A 67 -17.58 0.08 -0.98
N ILE A 68 -16.35 0.33 -0.54
CA ILE A 68 -15.36 1.13 -1.26
C ILE A 68 -14.66 0.26 -2.31
N ASP A 69 -14.64 0.72 -3.55
CA ASP A 69 -13.89 0.12 -4.64
C ASP A 69 -12.39 0.30 -4.41
N LEU A 70 -11.65 -0.82 -4.31
CA LEU A 70 -10.24 -0.80 -3.97
C LEU A 70 -9.38 -0.14 -5.06
N ALA A 71 -9.72 -0.33 -6.34
CA ALA A 71 -9.00 0.31 -7.43
C ALA A 71 -9.27 1.83 -7.48
N ALA A 72 -10.52 2.25 -7.22
CA ALA A 72 -10.85 3.67 -7.11
C ALA A 72 -10.15 4.32 -5.90
N PHE A 73 -10.09 3.62 -4.77
CA PHE A 73 -9.32 4.07 -3.60
C PHE A 73 -7.83 4.24 -3.93
N ALA A 74 -7.21 3.26 -4.57
CA ALA A 74 -5.80 3.33 -4.96
C ALA A 74 -5.52 4.51 -5.89
N ARG A 75 -6.38 4.74 -6.89
CA ARG A 75 -6.29 5.92 -7.78
C ARG A 75 -6.45 7.23 -7.03
N ALA A 76 -7.45 7.34 -6.15
CA ALA A 76 -7.69 8.56 -5.36
C ALA A 76 -6.49 8.91 -4.45
N LYS A 77 -5.70 7.89 -4.07
CA LYS A 77 -4.50 8.04 -3.24
C LYS A 77 -3.19 8.06 -4.04
N ASP A 78 -3.27 8.05 -5.37
CA ASP A 78 -2.08 7.95 -6.25
C ASP A 78 -1.13 6.81 -5.83
N ARG A 79 -1.72 5.66 -5.47
CA ARG A 79 -0.99 4.47 -5.03
C ARG A 79 -1.07 3.38 -6.08
N PRO A 80 0.05 2.76 -6.46
CA PRO A 80 0.02 1.57 -7.28
C PRO A 80 -0.77 0.45 -6.60
N LEU A 81 -1.58 -0.26 -7.37
CA LEU A 81 -2.34 -1.42 -6.91
C LEU A 81 -1.96 -2.63 -7.76
N ALA A 82 -1.51 -3.68 -7.11
CA ALA A 82 -1.47 -5.02 -7.68
C ALA A 82 -2.67 -5.81 -7.12
N LEU A 83 -3.47 -6.40 -8.00
CA LEU A 83 -4.67 -7.14 -7.64
C LEU A 83 -4.63 -8.52 -8.29
N ASP A 84 -4.79 -9.55 -7.49
CA ASP A 84 -5.03 -10.92 -7.93
C ASP A 84 -6.34 -11.42 -7.34
N VAL A 85 -7.36 -11.47 -8.18
CA VAL A 85 -8.70 -11.88 -7.77
C VAL A 85 -8.77 -13.39 -7.51
N ALA A 86 -8.00 -14.20 -8.25
CA ALA A 86 -7.97 -15.65 -8.08
C ALA A 86 -7.37 -16.03 -6.73
N GLU A 87 -6.29 -15.36 -6.34
CA GLU A 87 -5.65 -15.53 -5.02
C GLU A 87 -6.33 -14.73 -3.91
N ARG A 88 -7.35 -13.92 -4.24
CA ARG A 88 -8.06 -13.04 -3.30
C ARG A 88 -7.10 -12.16 -2.51
N ALA A 89 -6.19 -11.54 -3.22
CA ALA A 89 -5.14 -10.72 -2.63
C ALA A 89 -4.95 -9.42 -3.41
N ALA A 90 -4.54 -8.39 -2.69
CA ALA A 90 -4.12 -7.13 -3.29
C ALA A 90 -2.96 -6.52 -2.50
N ALA A 91 -2.10 -5.79 -3.21
CA ALA A 91 -1.02 -5.03 -2.60
C ALA A 91 -1.11 -3.55 -3.04
N LEU A 92 -1.12 -2.67 -2.05
CA LEU A 92 -1.05 -1.22 -2.21
C LEU A 92 0.40 -0.76 -2.08
N GLY A 93 0.96 -0.25 -3.16
CA GLY A 93 2.30 0.34 -3.16
C GLY A 93 2.33 1.73 -2.52
N THR A 94 3.53 2.25 -2.30
CA THR A 94 3.77 3.62 -1.84
C THR A 94 3.49 4.61 -2.97
N SER A 95 2.83 5.73 -2.70
CA SER A 95 2.55 6.76 -3.71
C SER A 95 3.84 7.39 -4.26
N ALA A 96 3.75 7.97 -5.47
CA ALA A 96 4.87 8.68 -6.07
C ALA A 96 5.31 9.87 -5.19
N ALA A 97 4.35 10.59 -4.60
CA ALA A 97 4.61 11.71 -3.69
C ALA A 97 5.36 11.27 -2.42
N GLU A 98 4.96 10.16 -1.79
CA GLU A 98 5.66 9.63 -0.61
C GLU A 98 7.08 9.16 -0.95
N ARG A 99 7.27 8.51 -2.12
CA ARG A 99 8.61 8.12 -2.59
C ARG A 99 9.49 9.34 -2.84
N SER A 100 8.96 10.36 -3.52
CA SER A 100 9.68 11.60 -3.78
C SER A 100 10.04 12.35 -2.50
N ALA A 101 9.13 12.41 -1.53
CA ALA A 101 9.41 13.04 -0.24
C ALA A 101 10.54 12.33 0.51
N ARG A 102 10.56 10.99 0.49
CA ARG A 102 11.68 10.22 1.08
C ARG A 102 13.00 10.47 0.37
N LEU A 103 13.01 10.52 -0.96
CA LEU A 103 14.22 10.82 -1.74
C LEU A 103 14.71 12.26 -1.53
N ALA A 104 13.80 13.21 -1.31
CA ALA A 104 14.14 14.61 -1.06
C ALA A 104 14.90 14.83 0.27
N THR A 105 14.80 13.91 1.23
CA THR A 105 15.61 13.95 2.47
C THR A 105 17.09 13.68 2.21
N LEU A 106 17.45 13.12 1.06
CA LEU A 106 18.79 12.62 0.72
C LEU A 106 19.32 11.57 1.72
N GLU A 107 18.45 10.98 2.50
CA GLU A 107 18.78 9.88 3.40
C GLU A 107 18.45 8.54 2.74
N ALA A 108 19.45 7.68 2.60
CA ALA A 108 19.25 6.32 2.14
C ALA A 108 18.54 5.50 3.23
N PRO A 109 17.53 4.69 2.89
CA PRO A 109 16.95 3.76 3.84
C PRO A 109 18.02 2.82 4.38
N ASP A 110 18.01 2.61 5.70
CA ASP A 110 18.94 1.65 6.30
C ASP A 110 18.44 0.22 6.05
N PHE A 111 19.37 -0.70 5.86
CA PHE A 111 19.07 -2.12 5.74
C PHE A 111 20.19 -2.94 6.35
N THR A 112 19.86 -4.17 6.73
CA THR A 112 20.80 -5.14 7.24
C THR A 112 20.67 -6.44 6.49
N LEU A 113 21.75 -6.91 5.87
CA LEU A 113 21.78 -8.13 5.07
C LEU A 113 22.93 -9.03 5.52
N PRO A 114 22.76 -10.38 5.47
CA PRO A 114 23.84 -11.31 5.72
C PRO A 114 24.80 -11.39 4.52
N ASP A 115 26.08 -11.59 4.78
CA ASP A 115 27.05 -12.03 3.77
C ASP A 115 26.95 -13.55 3.51
N LEU A 116 27.80 -14.05 2.64
CA LEU A 116 27.85 -15.48 2.29
C LEU A 116 28.23 -16.40 3.47
N HIS A 117 28.75 -15.82 4.55
CA HIS A 117 29.11 -16.53 5.79
C HIS A 117 28.05 -16.32 6.90
N GLY A 118 26.94 -15.66 6.59
CA GLY A 118 25.86 -15.35 7.54
C GLY A 118 26.15 -14.17 8.48
N ARG A 119 27.26 -13.42 8.27
CA ARG A 119 27.56 -12.23 9.06
C ARG A 119 26.67 -11.07 8.60
N MET A 120 26.01 -10.41 9.53
CA MET A 120 25.13 -9.29 9.24
C MET A 120 25.93 -8.01 8.99
N HIS A 121 25.56 -7.31 7.91
CA HIS A 121 26.11 -6.01 7.51
C HIS A 121 24.98 -4.99 7.39
N THR A 122 25.14 -3.84 8.02
CA THR A 122 24.18 -2.74 8.04
C THR A 122 24.73 -1.56 7.26
N LEU A 123 23.93 -0.92 6.41
CA LEU A 123 24.37 0.24 5.64
C LEU A 123 24.83 1.38 6.53
N SER A 124 24.14 1.63 7.64
CA SER A 124 24.49 2.68 8.60
C SER A 124 25.85 2.50 9.26
N ALA A 125 26.44 1.28 9.29
CA ALA A 125 27.79 1.04 9.76
C ALA A 125 28.87 1.71 8.90
N HIS A 126 28.51 2.14 7.68
CA HIS A 126 29.40 2.85 6.75
C HIS A 126 29.22 4.37 6.78
N ARG A 127 28.49 4.93 7.73
CA ARG A 127 28.31 6.39 7.88
C ARG A 127 29.67 7.09 7.97
N GLY A 128 29.76 8.26 7.31
CA GLY A 128 31.01 9.02 7.21
C GLY A 128 31.97 8.53 6.11
N LYS A 129 31.59 7.50 5.35
CA LYS A 129 32.35 7.00 4.19
C LYS A 129 31.52 7.14 2.92
N LYS A 130 32.17 7.24 1.78
CA LYS A 130 31.52 7.10 0.48
C LYS A 130 31.27 5.61 0.22
N ALA A 131 30.01 5.22 0.06
CA ALA A 131 29.60 3.86 -0.26
C ALA A 131 28.96 3.80 -1.66
N LEU A 132 29.35 2.82 -2.47
CA LEU A 132 28.71 2.50 -3.74
C LEU A 132 27.93 1.19 -3.56
N LEU A 133 26.61 1.26 -3.71
CA LEU A 133 25.75 0.09 -3.69
C LEU A 133 25.46 -0.36 -5.13
N ILE A 134 25.83 -1.61 -5.44
CA ILE A 134 25.54 -2.24 -6.73
C ILE A 134 24.57 -3.39 -6.48
N VAL A 135 23.43 -3.34 -7.15
CA VAL A 135 22.42 -4.43 -7.12
C VAL A 135 22.47 -5.14 -8.47
N TYR A 136 22.69 -6.43 -8.44
CA TYR A 136 22.67 -7.26 -9.65
C TYR A 136 22.02 -8.60 -9.36
N ALA A 137 21.55 -9.27 -10.40
CA ALA A 137 21.09 -10.64 -10.32
C ALA A 137 21.81 -11.47 -11.41
N SER A 138 22.17 -12.70 -11.03
CA SER A 138 22.71 -13.70 -11.96
C SER A 138 21.64 -14.77 -12.16
N TRP A 139 21.00 -14.79 -13.31
CA TRP A 139 20.12 -15.85 -13.81
C TRP A 139 20.66 -16.45 -15.09
#